data_231da8edefea5cd340c305c1c5a62243
#
_entry.id   231da8edefea5cd340c305c1c5a62243
#
_cell.length_a   1.000
_cell.length_b   1.000
_cell.length_c   1.000
_cell.angle_alpha   90.00
_cell.angle_beta   90.00
_cell.angle_gamma   90.00
#
_symmetry.space_group_name_H-M   'P 1'
#
loop_
_entity.id
_entity.type
_entity.pdbx_description
1 polymer ?
#
loop_
_entity_poly.entity_id
_entity_poly.type
_entity_poly.pdbx_seq_one_letter_code
_entity_poly.pdbx_strand_id
1 'polypeptide(L)'
;ASPLRDVYKRQLQSLAVKQAKARREMDESDQTYRKAIFDLETLRIRRNKALDAAVKSLLEWRRELSITMQQVTLEHVRRKMAMRTSMDSVHQQDEQLALQMLDNFEEEQKVCEQWMPNTRALIQNERVKYVNYFHGPFNDLVFGTGLVDYAFSHGDFQTPSIMTGNGLILPMVRPPLILSKCIDFLEQPRCIQTPGLYRLSGKHSRIQALTSVIEQDESSFQFDMAHEDPTLVSSILKLYLRQLPEPVMAMRWEERLKYTHEREEHIRNGFANFKSRIRRMPPIHQATLRALLMHLS
;
A
#
# COMPACT_ATOMS: atom_id res chain seq x y z
N ALA A 1 -46.92 37.48 -29.59
CA ALA A 1 -46.16 36.24 -29.38
C ALA A 1 -47.12 35.07 -29.42
N SER A 2 -46.88 34.05 -30.27
CA SER A 2 -47.79 32.95 -30.43
C SER A 2 -47.79 32.03 -29.20
N PRO A 3 -48.95 31.71 -28.59
CA PRO A 3 -49.05 30.89 -27.38
C PRO A 3 -48.40 29.47 -27.54
N LEU A 4 -48.30 28.99 -28.73
CA LEU A 4 -47.59 27.74 -29.06
C LEU A 4 -46.06 27.80 -28.78
N ARG A 5 -45.45 28.97 -28.95
CA ARG A 5 -44.01 29.15 -28.72
C ARG A 5 -43.68 29.12 -27.22
N ASP A 6 -44.58 29.60 -26.39
CA ASP A 6 -44.41 29.63 -24.93
C ASP A 6 -44.64 28.22 -24.32
N VAL A 7 -45.57 27.44 -24.87
CA VAL A 7 -45.78 26.03 -24.49
C VAL A 7 -44.57 25.21 -24.85
N TYR A 8 -43.99 25.36 -26.04
CA TYR A 8 -42.80 24.64 -26.49
C TYR A 8 -41.55 25.01 -25.64
N LYS A 9 -41.35 26.28 -25.29
CA LYS A 9 -40.30 26.72 -24.36
C LYS A 9 -40.45 26.07 -22.99
N ARG A 10 -41.65 26.01 -22.42
CA ARG A 10 -41.90 25.37 -21.12
C ARG A 10 -41.60 23.85 -21.16
N GLN A 11 -41.96 23.18 -22.25
CA GLN A 11 -41.65 21.77 -22.44
C GLN A 11 -40.14 21.53 -22.54
N LEU A 12 -39.39 22.35 -23.29
CA LEU A 12 -37.92 22.24 -23.38
C LEU A 12 -37.26 22.48 -22.02
N GLN A 13 -37.72 23.48 -21.25
CA GLN A 13 -37.22 23.75 -19.89
C GLN A 13 -37.52 22.57 -18.96
N SER A 14 -38.70 21.99 -19.02
CA SER A 14 -39.08 20.82 -18.22
C SER A 14 -38.21 19.60 -18.56
N LEU A 15 -37.91 19.37 -19.84
CA LEU A 15 -37.01 18.30 -20.30
C LEU A 15 -35.57 18.53 -19.83
N ALA A 16 -35.08 19.75 -19.93
CA ALA A 16 -33.73 20.12 -19.45
C ALA A 16 -33.58 19.89 -17.94
N VAL A 17 -34.61 20.25 -17.15
CA VAL A 17 -34.61 19.98 -15.69
C VAL A 17 -34.63 18.50 -15.39
N LYS A 18 -35.47 17.71 -16.10
CA LYS A 18 -35.50 16.25 -15.96
C LYS A 18 -34.16 15.62 -16.32
N GLN A 19 -33.52 16.07 -17.40
CA GLN A 19 -32.19 15.59 -17.81
C GLN A 19 -31.13 15.95 -16.78
N ALA A 20 -31.14 17.14 -16.23
CA ALA A 20 -30.21 17.56 -15.20
C ALA A 20 -30.38 16.74 -13.90
N LYS A 21 -31.63 16.43 -13.53
CA LYS A 21 -31.94 15.56 -12.39
C LYS A 21 -31.43 14.14 -12.62
N ALA A 22 -31.72 13.55 -13.77
CA ALA A 22 -31.27 12.22 -14.12
C ALA A 22 -29.73 12.10 -14.13
N ARG A 23 -29.03 13.13 -14.63
CA ARG A 23 -27.55 13.19 -14.55
C ARG A 23 -27.02 13.20 -13.12
N ARG A 24 -27.63 14.00 -12.22
CA ARG A 24 -27.24 14.01 -10.81
C ARG A 24 -27.46 12.67 -10.13
N GLU A 25 -28.63 12.03 -10.37
CA GLU A 25 -28.94 10.70 -9.83
C GLU A 25 -27.95 9.64 -10.35
N MET A 26 -27.56 9.73 -11.62
CA MET A 26 -26.53 8.86 -12.20
C MET A 26 -25.17 9.09 -11.53
N ASP A 27 -24.73 10.34 -11.38
CA ASP A 27 -23.45 10.69 -10.76
C ASP A 27 -23.41 10.24 -9.28
N GLU A 28 -24.49 10.46 -8.52
CA GLU A 28 -24.62 10.02 -7.12
C GLU A 28 -24.57 8.48 -7.00
N SER A 29 -25.26 7.80 -7.91
CA SER A 29 -25.27 6.33 -7.97
C SER A 29 -23.89 5.77 -8.33
N ASP A 30 -23.19 6.39 -9.29
CA ASP A 30 -21.82 6.01 -9.67
C ASP A 30 -20.84 6.23 -8.51
N GLN A 31 -20.92 7.36 -7.80
CA GLN A 31 -20.11 7.61 -6.62
C GLN A 31 -20.34 6.58 -5.51
N THR A 32 -21.59 6.21 -5.29
CA THR A 32 -21.96 5.18 -4.30
C THR A 32 -21.39 3.81 -4.69
N TYR A 33 -21.54 3.45 -5.96
CA TYR A 33 -21.00 2.23 -6.53
C TYR A 33 -19.46 2.19 -6.42
N ARG A 34 -18.80 3.26 -6.83
CA ARG A 34 -17.34 3.41 -6.73
C ARG A 34 -16.87 3.23 -5.29
N LYS A 35 -17.54 3.88 -4.34
CA LYS A 35 -17.22 3.75 -2.92
C LYS A 35 -17.37 2.31 -2.43
N ALA A 36 -18.45 1.62 -2.81
CA ALA A 36 -18.67 0.24 -2.40
C ALA A 36 -17.58 -0.69 -2.95
N ILE A 37 -17.17 -0.54 -4.20
CA ILE A 37 -16.08 -1.31 -4.80
C ILE A 37 -14.75 -0.98 -4.11
N PHE A 38 -14.50 0.27 -3.80
CA PHE A 38 -13.31 0.70 -3.07
C PHE A 38 -13.24 0.06 -1.67
N ASP A 39 -14.34 0.11 -0.93
CA ASP A 39 -14.44 -0.48 0.41
C ASP A 39 -14.23 -2.02 0.35
N LEU A 40 -14.85 -2.69 -0.64
CA LEU A 40 -14.67 -4.12 -0.88
C LEU A 40 -13.20 -4.47 -1.14
N GLU A 41 -12.55 -3.74 -2.04
CA GLU A 41 -11.16 -3.99 -2.41
C GLU A 41 -10.21 -3.70 -1.24
N THR A 42 -10.47 -2.67 -0.47
CA THR A 42 -9.71 -2.37 0.75
C THR A 42 -9.84 -3.51 1.78
N LEU A 43 -11.04 -4.05 1.96
CA LEU A 43 -11.26 -5.21 2.83
C LEU A 43 -10.55 -6.46 2.29
N ARG A 44 -10.57 -6.68 0.97
CA ARG A 44 -9.84 -7.78 0.35
C ARG A 44 -8.33 -7.69 0.61
N ILE A 45 -7.75 -6.51 0.42
CA ILE A 45 -6.32 -6.26 0.67
C ILE A 45 -5.99 -6.52 2.15
N ARG A 46 -6.80 -6.00 3.07
CA ARG A 46 -6.60 -6.19 4.52
C ARG A 46 -6.72 -7.66 4.94
N ARG A 47 -7.71 -8.38 4.38
CA ARG A 47 -7.86 -9.82 4.59
C ARG A 47 -6.63 -10.58 4.10
N ASN A 48 -6.18 -10.32 2.89
CA ASN A 48 -5.01 -10.98 2.32
C ASN A 48 -3.74 -10.72 3.14
N LYS A 49 -3.57 -9.49 3.63
CA LYS A 49 -2.47 -9.12 4.54
C LYS A 49 -2.53 -9.91 5.86
N ALA A 50 -3.71 -10.05 6.45
CA ALA A 50 -3.89 -10.83 7.67
C ALA A 50 -3.60 -12.31 7.45
N LEU A 51 -4.06 -12.89 6.33
CA LEU A 51 -3.77 -14.27 5.95
C LEU A 51 -2.27 -14.52 5.71
N ASP A 52 -1.60 -13.60 5.04
CA ASP A 52 -0.15 -13.66 4.83
C ASP A 52 0.63 -13.66 6.15
N ALA A 53 0.25 -12.79 7.07
CA ALA A 53 0.85 -12.74 8.40
C ALA A 53 0.59 -14.05 9.19
N ALA A 54 -0.63 -14.58 9.13
CA ALA A 54 -0.99 -15.83 9.79
C ALA A 54 -0.19 -17.03 9.22
N VAL A 55 -0.04 -17.11 7.90
CA VAL A 55 0.76 -18.16 7.25
C VAL A 55 2.22 -18.07 7.65
N LYS A 56 2.80 -16.86 7.68
CA LYS A 56 4.20 -16.67 8.14
C LYS A 56 4.37 -17.13 9.59
N SER A 57 3.47 -16.74 10.47
CA SER A 57 3.50 -17.15 11.88
C SER A 57 3.38 -18.67 12.05
N LEU A 58 2.51 -19.33 11.28
CA LEU A 58 2.38 -20.80 11.31
C LEU A 58 3.65 -21.49 10.83
N LEU A 59 4.34 -20.96 9.83
CA LEU A 59 5.62 -21.53 9.35
C LEU A 59 6.73 -21.35 10.39
N GLU A 60 6.81 -20.20 11.03
CA GLU A 60 7.77 -19.98 12.13
C GLU A 60 7.52 -20.95 13.27
N TRP A 61 6.26 -21.09 13.72
CA TRP A 61 5.89 -22.02 14.75
C TRP A 61 6.19 -23.48 14.37
N ARG A 62 5.89 -23.89 13.13
CA ARG A 62 6.25 -25.21 12.61
C ARG A 62 7.75 -25.45 12.67
N ARG A 63 8.55 -24.46 12.26
CA ARG A 63 10.02 -24.53 12.31
C ARG A 63 10.52 -24.71 13.76
N GLU A 64 10.02 -23.92 14.69
CA GLU A 64 10.37 -24.02 16.11
C GLU A 64 10.00 -25.39 16.70
N LEU A 65 8.79 -25.85 16.40
CA LEU A 65 8.33 -27.17 16.83
C LEU A 65 9.24 -28.27 16.33
N SER A 66 9.65 -28.18 15.09
CA SER A 66 10.53 -29.17 14.47
C SER A 66 11.93 -29.19 15.09
N ILE A 67 12.54 -28.04 15.30
CA ILE A 67 13.82 -27.94 16.00
C ILE A 67 13.72 -28.55 17.40
N THR A 68 12.63 -28.27 18.11
CA THR A 68 12.37 -28.80 19.44
C THR A 68 12.22 -30.33 19.42
N MET A 69 11.48 -30.85 18.46
CA MET A 69 11.31 -32.30 18.27
C MET A 69 12.65 -33.01 17.97
N GLN A 70 13.46 -32.41 17.12
CA GLN A 70 14.81 -32.93 16.83
C GLN A 70 15.67 -32.96 18.09
N GLN A 71 15.70 -31.87 18.86
CA GLN A 71 16.47 -31.78 20.10
C GLN A 71 16.03 -32.83 21.13
N VAL A 72 14.73 -33.00 21.31
CA VAL A 72 14.16 -33.99 22.25
C VAL A 72 14.48 -35.40 21.81
N THR A 73 14.37 -35.67 20.50
CA THR A 73 14.71 -37.02 19.95
C THR A 73 16.17 -37.34 20.15
N LEU A 74 17.08 -36.42 19.79
CA LEU A 74 18.51 -36.60 20.01
C LEU A 74 18.86 -36.78 21.49
N GLU A 75 18.27 -36.00 22.36
CA GLU A 75 18.49 -36.14 23.81
C GLU A 75 17.98 -37.50 24.35
N HIS A 76 16.82 -37.94 23.85
CA HIS A 76 16.29 -39.25 24.22
C HIS A 76 17.20 -40.40 23.80
N VAL A 77 17.72 -40.34 22.56
CA VAL A 77 18.70 -41.32 22.05
C VAL A 77 19.98 -41.30 22.90
N ARG A 78 20.53 -40.09 23.18
CA ARG A 78 21.73 -39.95 24.02
C ARG A 78 21.53 -40.50 25.43
N ARG A 79 20.39 -40.28 26.06
CA ARG A 79 20.04 -40.85 27.39
C ARG A 79 19.92 -42.34 27.34
N LYS A 80 19.30 -42.91 26.28
CA LYS A 80 19.27 -44.36 26.08
C LYS A 80 20.66 -44.95 25.93
N MET A 81 21.56 -44.32 25.15
CA MET A 81 22.95 -44.75 25.01
C MET A 81 23.71 -44.71 26.34
N ALA A 82 23.52 -43.67 27.14
CA ALA A 82 24.13 -43.56 28.48
C ALA A 82 23.65 -44.65 29.48
N MET A 83 22.41 -45.12 29.31
CA MET A 83 21.82 -46.14 30.21
C MET A 83 22.19 -47.59 29.85
N ARG A 84 22.71 -47.90 28.65
CA ARG A 84 22.97 -49.28 28.18
C ARG A 84 24.28 -49.41 27.41
N THR A 85 25.35 -49.72 28.09
CA THR A 85 26.65 -49.98 27.51
C THR A 85 26.77 -51.32 26.73
N SER A 86 25.70 -52.14 26.65
CA SER A 86 25.72 -53.47 26.06
C SER A 86 24.90 -53.68 24.78
N MET A 87 24.39 -52.61 24.14
CA MET A 87 23.56 -52.70 22.89
C MET A 87 24.01 -51.76 21.79
N ASP A 88 25.31 -51.69 21.49
CA ASP A 88 25.89 -50.72 20.52
C ASP A 88 25.27 -50.76 19.10
N SER A 89 24.88 -51.95 18.62
CA SER A 89 24.33 -52.07 17.24
C SER A 89 22.93 -51.48 17.10
N VAL A 90 22.09 -51.56 18.16
CA VAL A 90 20.73 -50.99 18.12
C VAL A 90 20.79 -49.48 18.25
N HIS A 91 21.70 -48.94 19.03
CA HIS A 91 21.89 -47.51 19.20
C HIS A 91 22.40 -46.82 17.94
N GLN A 92 23.31 -47.48 17.18
CA GLN A 92 23.75 -46.97 15.89
C GLN A 92 22.60 -46.87 14.86
N GLN A 93 21.69 -47.85 14.85
CA GLN A 93 20.50 -47.79 14.00
C GLN A 93 19.54 -46.68 14.42
N ASP A 94 19.32 -46.49 15.71
CA ASP A 94 18.45 -45.37 16.23
C ASP A 94 19.06 -44.00 15.90
N GLU A 95 20.39 -43.86 15.95
CA GLU A 95 21.07 -42.60 15.57
C GLU A 95 20.98 -42.33 14.07
N GLN A 96 21.15 -43.34 13.22
CA GLN A 96 20.97 -43.21 11.76
C GLN A 96 19.54 -42.87 11.39
N LEU A 97 18.54 -43.45 12.04
CA LEU A 97 17.14 -43.13 11.84
C LEU A 97 16.84 -41.66 12.25
N ALA A 98 17.41 -41.22 13.38
CA ALA A 98 17.24 -39.80 13.81
C ALA A 98 17.88 -38.82 12.83
N LEU A 99 19.03 -39.16 12.22
CA LEU A 99 19.64 -38.33 11.18
C LEU A 99 18.83 -38.29 9.88
N GLN A 100 18.28 -39.45 9.46
CA GLN A 100 17.39 -39.51 8.30
C GLN A 100 16.10 -38.64 8.50
N MET A 101 15.58 -38.62 9.71
CA MET A 101 14.43 -37.70 10.02
C MET A 101 14.79 -36.21 9.88
N LEU A 102 16.06 -35.85 10.12
CA LEU A 102 16.58 -34.51 9.90
C LEU A 102 16.61 -34.14 8.41
N ASP A 103 17.12 -35.02 7.57
CA ASP A 103 17.19 -34.81 6.12
C ASP A 103 15.77 -34.70 5.50
N ASN A 104 14.86 -35.58 5.89
CA ASN A 104 13.46 -35.54 5.43
C ASN A 104 12.77 -34.23 5.84
N PHE A 105 13.17 -33.65 6.95
CA PHE A 105 12.58 -32.39 7.41
C PHE A 105 12.99 -31.19 6.55
N GLU A 106 14.24 -31.12 6.11
CA GLU A 106 14.68 -30.09 5.18
C GLU A 106 13.98 -30.20 3.81
N GLU A 107 13.72 -31.42 3.34
CA GLU A 107 12.93 -31.66 2.12
C GLU A 107 11.47 -31.23 2.28
N GLU A 108 10.84 -31.55 3.41
CA GLU A 108 9.48 -31.07 3.70
C GLU A 108 9.41 -29.54 3.78
N GLN A 109 10.43 -28.88 4.32
CA GLN A 109 10.47 -27.43 4.36
C GLN A 109 10.52 -26.85 2.95
N LYS A 110 11.33 -27.39 2.06
CA LYS A 110 11.41 -27.01 0.64
C LYS A 110 10.06 -27.21 -0.07
N VAL A 111 9.40 -28.34 0.18
CA VAL A 111 8.05 -28.60 -0.36
C VAL A 111 7.03 -27.57 0.13
N CYS A 112 7.08 -27.22 1.41
CA CYS A 112 6.19 -26.18 1.95
C CYS A 112 6.45 -24.81 1.35
N GLU A 113 7.70 -24.43 1.14
CA GLU A 113 8.07 -23.18 0.47
C GLU A 113 7.58 -23.14 -0.98
N GLN A 114 7.61 -24.27 -1.69
CA GLN A 114 7.06 -24.39 -3.04
C GLN A 114 5.52 -24.36 -3.07
N TRP A 115 4.88 -24.85 -2.03
CA TRP A 115 3.42 -24.85 -1.90
C TRP A 115 2.84 -23.48 -1.56
N MET A 116 3.61 -22.60 -0.92
CA MET A 116 3.19 -21.28 -0.49
C MET A 116 2.56 -20.42 -1.60
N PRO A 117 3.14 -20.27 -2.80
CA PRO A 117 2.54 -19.51 -3.88
C PRO A 117 1.18 -20.08 -4.32
N ASN A 118 1.08 -21.40 -4.42
CA ASN A 118 -0.12 -22.09 -4.85
C ASN A 118 -1.25 -21.97 -3.81
N THR A 119 -0.91 -22.11 -2.53
CA THR A 119 -1.88 -21.94 -1.44
C THR A 119 -2.39 -20.52 -1.35
N ARG A 120 -1.54 -19.52 -1.59
CA ARG A 120 -1.96 -18.11 -1.68
C ARG A 120 -2.98 -17.89 -2.80
N ALA A 121 -2.74 -18.44 -3.97
CA ALA A 121 -3.66 -18.33 -5.10
C ALA A 121 -5.04 -18.93 -4.80
N LEU A 122 -5.09 -20.04 -4.04
CA LEU A 122 -6.35 -20.69 -3.62
C LEU A 122 -7.12 -19.91 -2.54
N ILE A 123 -6.39 -19.20 -1.67
CA ILE A 123 -6.98 -18.45 -0.54
C ILE A 123 -7.36 -17.03 -0.94
N GLN A 124 -6.66 -16.44 -1.91
CA GLN A 124 -6.92 -15.08 -2.37
C GLN A 124 -8.15 -15.05 -3.29
N ASN A 125 -9.13 -14.24 -2.92
CA ASN A 125 -10.27 -13.99 -3.78
C ASN A 125 -9.84 -13.17 -5.00
N GLU A 126 -10.51 -13.38 -6.13
CA GLU A 126 -10.35 -12.52 -7.29
C GLU A 126 -10.66 -11.05 -6.96
N ARG A 127 -9.93 -10.17 -7.59
CA ARG A 127 -10.13 -8.75 -7.45
C ARG A 127 -11.39 -8.31 -8.19
N VAL A 128 -12.29 -7.64 -7.48
CA VAL A 128 -13.45 -6.98 -8.10
C VAL A 128 -13.04 -5.59 -8.56
N LYS A 129 -13.02 -5.37 -9.88
CA LYS A 129 -12.65 -4.09 -10.46
C LYS A 129 -13.85 -3.14 -10.51
N TYR A 130 -13.61 -1.86 -10.22
CA TYR A 130 -14.59 -0.83 -10.53
C TYR A 130 -14.67 -0.66 -12.06
N VAL A 131 -15.89 -0.66 -12.60
CA VAL A 131 -16.13 -0.44 -14.01
C VAL A 131 -16.90 0.87 -14.17
N ASN A 132 -16.21 1.89 -14.70
CA ASN A 132 -16.85 3.15 -15.02
C ASN A 132 -17.61 3.04 -16.35
N TYR A 133 -18.81 3.61 -16.41
CA TYR A 133 -19.65 3.53 -17.60
C TYR A 133 -18.99 4.15 -18.86
N PHE A 134 -18.22 5.23 -18.70
CA PHE A 134 -17.58 5.97 -19.79
C PHE A 134 -16.13 5.56 -20.03
N HIS A 135 -15.42 5.10 -19.01
CA HIS A 135 -13.96 4.88 -19.04
C HIS A 135 -13.56 3.41 -18.94
N GLY A 136 -14.53 2.51 -18.75
CA GLY A 136 -14.25 1.07 -18.62
C GLY A 136 -13.68 0.66 -17.27
N PRO A 137 -13.00 -0.51 -17.18
CA PRO A 137 -12.48 -1.02 -15.92
C PRO A 137 -11.27 -0.25 -15.42
N PHE A 138 -11.20 -0.03 -14.11
CA PHE A 138 -10.06 0.55 -13.42
C PHE A 138 -9.24 -0.58 -12.79
N ASN A 139 -7.96 -0.61 -13.11
CA ASN A 139 -7.07 -1.68 -12.66
C ASN A 139 -6.39 -1.35 -11.34
N ASP A 140 -6.26 -0.08 -10.99
CA ASP A 140 -5.56 0.35 -9.79
C ASP A 140 -6.45 1.14 -8.84
N LEU A 141 -6.23 0.94 -7.54
CA LEU A 141 -6.80 1.75 -6.47
C LEU A 141 -5.71 2.68 -5.98
N VAL A 142 -5.68 3.89 -6.50
CA VAL A 142 -4.63 4.87 -6.20
C VAL A 142 -5.14 5.92 -5.22
N PHE A 143 -6.21 6.61 -5.60
CA PHE A 143 -6.75 7.70 -4.79
C PHE A 143 -7.64 7.18 -3.66
N GLY A 144 -7.38 7.63 -2.44
CA GLY A 144 -8.11 7.21 -1.24
C GLY A 144 -7.60 5.90 -0.60
N THR A 145 -6.60 5.24 -1.18
CA THR A 145 -5.96 4.06 -0.59
C THR A 145 -4.93 4.49 0.45
N GLY A 146 -4.93 3.82 1.62
CA GLY A 146 -3.92 4.05 2.66
C GLY A 146 -2.52 3.66 2.18
N LEU A 147 -1.49 4.41 2.59
CA LEU A 147 -0.12 4.16 2.15
C LEU A 147 0.35 2.73 2.45
N VAL A 148 -0.02 2.17 3.60
CA VAL A 148 0.36 0.80 3.98
C VAL A 148 -0.35 -0.24 3.12
N ASP A 149 -1.64 -0.02 2.81
CA ASP A 149 -2.41 -0.92 1.94
C ASP A 149 -1.93 -0.81 0.48
N TYR A 150 -1.56 0.38 0.04
CA TYR A 150 -0.94 0.62 -1.27
C TYR A 150 0.38 -0.15 -1.41
N ALA A 151 1.31 -0.01 -0.46
CA ALA A 151 2.58 -0.72 -0.47
C ALA A 151 2.37 -2.25 -0.46
N PHE A 152 1.40 -2.75 0.30
CA PHE A 152 1.07 -4.18 0.31
C PHE A 152 0.56 -4.67 -1.06
N SER A 153 -0.31 -3.90 -1.73
CA SER A 153 -0.88 -4.28 -3.04
C SER A 153 0.17 -4.27 -4.16
N HIS A 154 1.21 -3.45 -4.05
CA HIS A 154 2.28 -3.33 -5.05
C HIS A 154 3.52 -4.19 -4.73
N GLY A 155 3.47 -4.99 -3.67
CA GLY A 155 4.56 -5.93 -3.32
C GLY A 155 5.82 -5.27 -2.75
N ASP A 156 5.79 -3.99 -2.41
CA ASP A 156 6.95 -3.22 -1.94
C ASP A 156 7.50 -3.69 -0.58
N PHE A 157 6.83 -4.61 0.10
CA PHE A 157 7.34 -5.23 1.33
C PHE A 157 8.43 -6.29 1.10
N GLN A 158 8.69 -6.70 -0.15
CA GLN A 158 9.70 -7.69 -0.50
C GLN A 158 11.00 -7.07 -1.02
N THR A 159 11.14 -5.74 -0.98
CA THR A 159 12.33 -5.07 -1.49
C THR A 159 13.56 -5.39 -0.65
N PRO A 160 14.74 -5.61 -1.30
CA PRO A 160 15.97 -5.90 -0.60
C PRO A 160 16.34 -4.76 0.35
N SER A 161 16.72 -5.12 1.56
CA SER A 161 17.20 -4.19 2.57
C SER A 161 18.58 -3.67 2.16
N ILE A 162 18.78 -2.34 2.16
CA ILE A 162 20.10 -1.76 1.96
C ILE A 162 20.77 -1.59 3.33
N MET A 163 21.97 -2.15 3.49
CA MET A 163 22.84 -1.84 4.60
C MET A 163 23.37 -0.40 4.44
N THR A 164 22.93 0.49 5.30
CA THR A 164 23.57 1.81 5.44
C THR A 164 24.90 1.67 6.14
N GLY A 165 25.86 2.56 5.87
CA GLY A 165 27.20 2.53 6.47
C GLY A 165 27.27 2.47 7.99
N ASN A 166 26.14 2.61 8.69
CA ASN A 166 25.98 2.50 10.14
C ASN A 166 25.38 1.15 10.59
N GLY A 167 25.34 0.12 9.72
CA GLY A 167 24.79 -1.20 10.05
C GLY A 167 23.26 -1.25 10.20
N LEU A 168 22.55 -0.17 9.92
CA LEU A 168 21.09 -0.18 9.93
C LEU A 168 20.58 -0.77 8.60
N ILE A 169 19.81 -1.84 8.70
CA ILE A 169 19.08 -2.42 7.56
C ILE A 169 17.78 -1.63 7.41
N LEU A 170 17.72 -0.75 6.41
CA LEU A 170 16.49 -0.05 6.07
C LEU A 170 15.85 -0.73 4.86
N PRO A 171 14.57 -1.13 4.95
CA PRO A 171 13.85 -1.58 3.77
C PRO A 171 13.79 -0.43 2.76
N MET A 172 14.19 -0.69 1.53
CA MET A 172 14.12 0.29 0.44
C MET A 172 12.69 0.37 -0.08
N VAL A 173 11.82 0.98 0.72
CA VAL A 173 10.43 1.24 0.30
C VAL A 173 10.41 2.51 -0.53
N ARG A 174 9.83 2.41 -1.73
CA ARG A 174 9.64 3.57 -2.61
C ARG A 174 8.36 4.32 -2.21
N PRO A 175 8.30 5.64 -2.40
CA PRO A 175 7.05 6.36 -2.28
C PRO A 175 6.05 5.89 -3.34
N PRO A 176 4.73 6.12 -3.17
CA PRO A 176 3.73 5.77 -4.17
C PRO A 176 4.08 6.28 -5.56
N LEU A 177 3.81 5.45 -6.57
CA LEU A 177 4.26 5.71 -7.93
C LEU A 177 3.71 7.03 -8.48
N ILE A 178 2.43 7.32 -8.24
CA ILE A 178 1.81 8.58 -8.65
C ILE A 178 2.48 9.80 -8.01
N LEU A 179 2.87 9.70 -6.74
CA LEU A 179 3.56 10.77 -6.05
C LEU A 179 4.93 11.03 -6.69
N SER A 180 5.69 9.96 -6.98
CA SER A 180 6.97 10.07 -7.67
C SER A 180 6.80 10.71 -9.04
N LYS A 181 5.84 10.25 -9.84
CA LYS A 181 5.56 10.82 -11.18
C LYS A 181 5.15 12.30 -11.12
N CYS A 182 4.38 12.70 -10.12
CA CYS A 182 4.06 14.12 -9.92
C CYS A 182 5.30 14.95 -9.57
N ILE A 183 6.14 14.45 -8.66
CA ILE A 183 7.38 15.14 -8.24
C ILE A 183 8.32 15.26 -9.42
N ASP A 184 8.61 14.18 -10.13
CA ASP A 184 9.51 14.16 -11.30
C ASP A 184 9.08 15.17 -12.38
N PHE A 185 7.75 15.33 -12.58
CA PHE A 185 7.23 16.33 -13.49
C PHE A 185 7.41 17.75 -12.93
N LEU A 186 7.11 17.98 -11.67
CA LEU A 186 7.10 19.32 -11.05
C LEU A 186 8.52 19.86 -10.79
N GLU A 187 9.53 19.00 -10.72
CA GLU A 187 10.94 19.39 -10.57
C GLU A 187 11.60 19.86 -11.89
N GLN A 188 10.87 19.82 -12.98
CA GLN A 188 11.38 20.40 -14.23
C GLN A 188 11.55 21.92 -14.11
N PRO A 189 12.63 22.50 -14.71
CA PRO A 189 12.91 23.94 -14.61
C PRO A 189 11.72 24.84 -14.99
N ARG A 190 10.96 24.43 -16.01
CA ARG A 190 9.76 25.16 -16.46
C ARG A 190 8.62 25.16 -15.43
N CYS A 191 8.52 24.09 -14.63
CA CYS A 191 7.46 23.95 -13.63
C CYS A 191 7.80 24.73 -12.37
N ILE A 192 9.04 24.67 -11.91
CA ILE A 192 9.53 25.39 -10.72
C ILE A 192 9.36 26.90 -10.87
N GLN A 193 9.52 27.43 -12.07
CA GLN A 193 9.35 28.85 -12.36
C GLN A 193 7.89 29.31 -12.51
N THR A 194 6.92 28.39 -12.42
CA THR A 194 5.48 28.73 -12.57
C THR A 194 4.97 29.48 -11.34
N PRO A 195 4.51 30.76 -11.50
CA PRO A 195 4.03 31.54 -10.37
C PRO A 195 2.78 30.91 -9.74
N GLY A 196 2.80 30.69 -8.44
CA GLY A 196 1.66 30.17 -7.70
C GLY A 196 1.39 28.67 -7.94
N LEU A 197 2.41 27.90 -8.30
CA LEU A 197 2.35 26.47 -8.63
C LEU A 197 1.46 25.65 -7.68
N TYR A 198 1.58 25.83 -6.38
CA TYR A 198 0.77 25.13 -5.36
C TYR A 198 -0.46 25.92 -4.90
N ARG A 199 -0.55 27.21 -5.21
CA ARG A 199 -1.66 28.07 -4.83
C ARG A 199 -2.81 27.97 -5.80
N LEU A 200 -2.51 27.95 -7.10
CA LEU A 200 -3.52 27.85 -8.15
C LEU A 200 -4.04 26.41 -8.27
N SER A 201 -5.26 26.29 -8.77
CA SER A 201 -5.89 24.99 -9.02
C SER A 201 -6.10 24.80 -10.51
N GLY A 202 -5.79 23.61 -11.00
CA GLY A 202 -6.13 23.20 -12.36
C GLY A 202 -7.65 23.08 -12.56
N LYS A 203 -8.07 22.98 -13.81
CA LYS A 203 -9.49 22.79 -14.16
C LYS A 203 -10.01 21.46 -13.62
N HIS A 204 -11.10 21.51 -12.86
CA HIS A 204 -11.66 20.33 -12.18
C HIS A 204 -11.96 19.16 -13.14
N SER A 205 -12.55 19.45 -14.32
CA SER A 205 -12.83 18.42 -15.32
C SER A 205 -11.56 17.73 -15.85
N ARG A 206 -10.46 18.45 -15.99
CA ARG A 206 -9.18 17.87 -16.40
C ARG A 206 -8.56 17.03 -15.28
N ILE A 207 -8.67 17.49 -14.02
CA ILE A 207 -8.22 16.69 -12.86
C ILE A 207 -8.98 15.37 -12.81
N GLN A 208 -10.31 15.37 -12.95
CA GLN A 208 -11.12 14.15 -12.96
C GLN A 208 -10.74 13.22 -14.13
N ALA A 209 -10.57 13.77 -15.33
CA ALA A 209 -10.16 12.96 -16.49
C ALA A 209 -8.81 12.28 -16.27
N LEU A 210 -7.80 13.01 -15.78
CA LEU A 210 -6.48 12.43 -15.48
C LEU A 210 -6.53 11.43 -14.33
N THR A 211 -7.30 11.70 -13.28
CA THR A 211 -7.50 10.73 -12.18
C THR A 211 -8.06 9.41 -12.72
N SER A 212 -9.03 9.45 -13.64
CA SER A 212 -9.59 8.24 -14.26
C SER A 212 -8.55 7.48 -15.09
N VAL A 213 -7.71 8.18 -15.85
CA VAL A 213 -6.63 7.55 -16.64
C VAL A 213 -5.57 6.92 -15.73
N ILE A 214 -5.19 7.60 -14.65
CA ILE A 214 -4.23 7.09 -13.66
C ILE A 214 -4.75 5.79 -13.02
N GLU A 215 -6.02 5.73 -12.63
CA GLU A 215 -6.62 4.55 -12.00
C GLU A 215 -6.90 3.41 -12.99
N GLN A 216 -6.90 3.66 -14.30
CA GLN A 216 -6.94 2.59 -15.30
C GLN A 216 -5.66 1.76 -15.27
N ASP A 217 -4.50 2.40 -15.24
CA ASP A 217 -3.19 1.76 -15.12
C ASP A 217 -2.16 2.79 -14.61
N GLU A 218 -1.88 2.75 -13.32
CA GLU A 218 -0.90 3.66 -12.70
C GLU A 218 0.50 3.43 -13.23
N SER A 219 0.84 2.18 -13.56
CA SER A 219 2.20 1.80 -13.97
C SER A 219 2.57 2.36 -15.34
N SER A 220 1.67 2.25 -16.30
CA SER A 220 1.87 2.72 -17.67
C SER A 220 1.61 4.22 -17.83
N PHE A 221 0.86 4.85 -16.92
CA PHE A 221 0.55 6.27 -16.98
C PHE A 221 1.81 7.12 -16.91
N GLN A 222 1.88 8.15 -17.76
CA GLN A 222 2.90 9.19 -17.70
C GLN A 222 2.30 10.55 -18.05
N PHE A 223 2.76 11.61 -17.38
CA PHE A 223 2.39 12.96 -17.76
C PHE A 223 3.07 13.35 -19.08
N ASP A 224 2.36 14.10 -19.91
CA ASP A 224 2.99 14.72 -21.09
C ASP A 224 3.93 15.83 -20.64
N MET A 225 5.23 15.48 -20.68
CA MET A 225 6.30 16.36 -20.18
C MET A 225 6.40 17.69 -20.94
N ALA A 226 5.82 17.82 -22.15
CA ALA A 226 5.90 19.03 -22.96
C ALA A 226 4.65 19.93 -22.83
N HIS A 227 3.48 19.34 -22.73
CA HIS A 227 2.22 20.06 -22.92
C HIS A 227 1.32 20.12 -21.67
N GLU A 228 1.59 19.28 -20.65
CA GLU A 228 0.74 19.28 -19.44
C GLU A 228 0.98 20.55 -18.60
N ASP A 229 -0.11 21.06 -18.02
CA ASP A 229 -0.07 22.27 -17.17
C ASP A 229 0.49 21.94 -15.77
N PRO A 230 1.59 22.59 -15.31
CA PRO A 230 2.15 22.38 -13.97
C PRO A 230 1.12 22.57 -12.84
N THR A 231 0.18 23.51 -12.96
CA THR A 231 -0.85 23.74 -11.95
C THR A 231 -1.85 22.58 -11.85
N LEU A 232 -2.07 21.86 -12.96
CA LEU A 232 -2.88 20.67 -13.01
C LEU A 232 -2.21 19.52 -12.25
N VAL A 233 -0.92 19.26 -12.53
CA VAL A 233 -0.15 18.19 -11.88
C VAL A 233 -0.01 18.47 -10.37
N SER A 234 0.27 19.71 -9.97
CA SER A 234 0.28 20.08 -8.55
C SER A 234 -1.08 19.89 -7.88
N SER A 235 -2.17 20.06 -8.62
CA SER A 235 -3.52 19.81 -8.12
C SER A 235 -3.83 18.34 -7.96
N ILE A 236 -3.30 17.47 -8.82
CA ILE A 236 -3.37 16.00 -8.68
C ILE A 236 -2.58 15.55 -7.46
N LEU A 237 -1.37 16.05 -7.26
CA LEU A 237 -0.58 15.76 -6.07
C LEU A 237 -1.32 16.16 -4.78
N LYS A 238 -1.87 17.38 -4.75
CA LYS A 238 -2.68 17.85 -3.61
C LYS A 238 -3.93 17.00 -3.41
N LEU A 239 -4.58 16.56 -4.48
CA LEU A 239 -5.76 15.68 -4.42
C LEU A 239 -5.39 14.34 -3.82
N TYR A 240 -4.32 13.71 -4.29
CA TYR A 240 -3.81 12.46 -3.76
C TYR A 240 -3.55 12.53 -2.25
N LEU A 241 -2.78 13.51 -1.80
CA LEU A 241 -2.46 13.69 -0.39
C LEU A 241 -3.69 13.95 0.48
N ARG A 242 -4.68 14.67 -0.04
CA ARG A 242 -5.92 15.00 0.68
C ARG A 242 -6.87 13.82 0.80
N GLN A 243 -6.82 12.87 -0.15
CA GLN A 243 -7.65 11.69 -0.15
C GLN A 243 -7.06 10.52 0.66
N LEU A 244 -5.83 10.64 1.15
CA LEU A 244 -5.26 9.63 2.05
C LEU A 244 -6.14 9.49 3.31
N PRO A 245 -6.52 8.25 3.70
CA PRO A 245 -7.30 8.01 4.92
C PRO A 245 -6.55 8.44 6.19
N GLU A 246 -5.22 8.31 6.15
CA GLU A 246 -4.33 8.73 7.23
C GLU A 246 -3.34 9.77 6.70
N PRO A 247 -3.01 10.80 7.50
CA PRO A 247 -2.02 11.78 7.07
C PRO A 247 -0.65 11.14 6.86
N VAL A 248 0.15 11.70 5.94
CA VAL A 248 1.49 11.18 5.62
C VAL A 248 2.36 11.00 6.88
N MET A 249 2.25 11.88 7.85
CA MET A 249 2.98 11.76 9.12
C MET A 249 2.42 10.69 10.07
N ALA A 250 1.32 10.02 9.74
CA ALA A 250 0.66 9.00 10.58
C ALA A 250 0.51 9.43 12.05
N MET A 251 0.19 10.69 12.28
CA MET A 251 0.01 11.30 13.61
C MET A 251 -1.41 11.83 13.76
N ARG A 252 -2.01 11.57 14.91
CA ARG A 252 -3.29 12.16 15.28
C ARG A 252 -3.18 13.67 15.44
N TRP A 253 -4.29 14.35 15.31
CA TRP A 253 -4.35 15.81 15.44
C TRP A 253 -3.82 16.29 16.80
N GLU A 254 -4.22 15.62 17.87
CA GLU A 254 -3.82 15.94 19.25
C GLU A 254 -2.30 15.78 19.44
N GLU A 255 -1.71 14.74 18.83
CA GLU A 255 -0.26 14.50 18.86
C GLU A 255 0.49 15.61 18.11
N ARG A 256 -0.03 16.06 16.97
CA ARG A 256 0.57 17.16 16.20
C ARG A 256 0.54 18.48 16.96
N LEU A 257 -0.57 18.77 17.65
CA LEU A 257 -0.69 19.98 18.47
C LEU A 257 0.36 20.07 19.58
N LYS A 258 0.70 18.97 20.25
CA LYS A 258 1.75 18.94 21.27
C LYS A 258 3.08 19.47 20.74
N TYR A 259 3.48 19.01 19.54
CA TYR A 259 4.74 19.48 18.92
C TYR A 259 4.71 20.96 18.52
N THR A 260 3.54 21.54 18.33
CA THR A 260 3.37 22.97 18.03
C THR A 260 3.38 23.82 19.29
N HIS A 261 2.67 23.40 20.33
CA HIS A 261 2.57 24.15 21.60
C HIS A 261 3.87 24.11 22.42
N GLU A 262 4.58 22.99 22.43
CA GLU A 262 5.81 22.78 23.20
C GLU A 262 7.06 23.05 22.34
N ARG A 263 6.97 23.96 21.37
CA ARG A 263 8.02 24.19 20.38
C ARG A 263 9.38 24.52 21.00
N GLU A 264 9.42 25.36 22.02
CA GLU A 264 10.67 25.78 22.69
C GLU A 264 11.36 24.61 23.41
N GLU A 265 10.58 23.73 24.02
CA GLU A 265 11.10 22.51 24.64
C GLU A 265 11.66 21.55 23.61
N HIS A 266 10.96 21.37 22.49
CA HIS A 266 11.43 20.53 21.40
C HIS A 266 12.71 21.08 20.74
N ILE A 267 12.86 22.38 20.60
CA ILE A 267 14.10 23.00 20.14
C ILE A 267 15.23 22.69 21.10
N ARG A 268 15.04 22.86 22.43
CA ARG A 268 16.04 22.58 23.46
C ARG A 268 16.52 21.12 23.46
N ASN A 269 15.63 20.17 23.27
CA ASN A 269 15.96 18.73 23.20
C ASN A 269 16.30 18.23 21.79
N GLY A 270 16.52 19.13 20.82
CA GLY A 270 16.89 18.81 19.46
C GLY A 270 15.83 17.97 18.71
N PHE A 271 14.55 18.12 19.07
CA PHE A 271 13.42 17.35 18.52
C PHE A 271 13.57 15.82 18.70
N ALA A 272 14.22 15.35 19.75
CA ALA A 272 14.51 13.94 19.97
C ALA A 272 13.24 13.07 19.93
N ASN A 273 12.18 13.50 20.63
CA ASN A 273 10.89 12.79 20.67
C ASN A 273 10.23 12.73 19.28
N PHE A 274 10.26 13.84 18.55
CA PHE A 274 9.71 13.92 17.19
C PHE A 274 10.48 13.03 16.22
N LYS A 275 11.81 13.07 16.25
CA LYS A 275 12.67 12.18 15.46
C LYS A 275 12.41 10.70 15.77
N SER A 276 12.26 10.35 17.06
CA SER A 276 11.91 8.98 17.47
C SER A 276 10.54 8.56 16.92
N ARG A 277 9.56 9.47 16.94
CA ARG A 277 8.22 9.21 16.41
C ARG A 277 8.24 8.97 14.90
N ILE A 278 8.99 9.77 14.13
CA ILE A 278 9.17 9.59 12.69
C ILE A 278 9.80 8.22 12.40
N ARG A 279 10.82 7.82 13.15
CA ARG A 279 11.48 6.52 12.98
C ARG A 279 10.56 5.30 13.22
N ARG A 280 9.50 5.47 14.02
CA ARG A 280 8.51 4.43 14.30
C ARG A 280 7.37 4.37 13.29
N MET A 281 7.30 5.32 12.36
CA MET A 281 6.28 5.28 11.29
C MET A 281 6.53 4.10 10.34
N PRO A 282 5.49 3.57 9.71
CA PRO A 282 5.67 2.58 8.66
C PRO A 282 6.63 3.08 7.57
N PRO A 283 7.48 2.22 6.98
CA PRO A 283 8.51 2.62 6.02
C PRO A 283 7.98 3.42 4.83
N ILE A 284 6.79 3.08 4.32
CA ILE A 284 6.15 3.80 3.21
C ILE A 284 5.79 5.25 3.59
N HIS A 285 5.34 5.50 4.82
CA HIS A 285 5.09 6.85 5.32
C HIS A 285 6.38 7.67 5.41
N GLN A 286 7.47 7.03 5.86
CA GLN A 286 8.79 7.70 5.92
C GLN A 286 9.30 8.03 4.51
N ALA A 287 9.18 7.11 3.56
CA ALA A 287 9.59 7.31 2.17
C ALA A 287 8.78 8.44 1.51
N THR A 288 7.46 8.43 1.70
CA THR A 288 6.56 9.45 1.17
C THR A 288 6.85 10.83 1.78
N LEU A 289 7.03 10.90 3.10
CA LEU A 289 7.38 12.15 3.78
C LEU A 289 8.72 12.70 3.31
N ARG A 290 9.72 11.83 3.17
CA ARG A 290 11.05 12.22 2.68
C ARG A 290 10.97 12.78 1.27
N ALA A 291 10.27 12.10 0.35
CA ALA A 291 10.12 12.57 -1.03
C ALA A 291 9.47 13.96 -1.08
N LEU A 292 8.39 14.18 -0.31
CA LEU A 292 7.72 15.48 -0.23
C LEU A 292 8.61 16.58 0.35
N LEU A 293 9.35 16.30 1.42
CA LEU A 293 10.24 17.29 2.04
C LEU A 293 11.39 17.67 1.13
N MET A 294 11.98 16.70 0.42
CA MET A 294 13.05 16.96 -0.56
C MET A 294 12.53 17.79 -1.73
N HIS A 295 11.31 17.55 -2.18
CA HIS A 295 10.70 18.30 -3.27
C HIS A 295 10.34 19.74 -2.87
N LEU A 296 9.98 19.98 -1.61
CA LEU A 296 9.55 21.30 -1.11
C LEU A 296 10.71 22.12 -0.50
N SER A 297 11.92 21.57 -0.40
CA SER A 297 13.10 22.27 0.11
C SER A 297 13.85 23.02 -0.99
#